data_e5245b3e082c00fed7a8244eeb5de0e3
#
_entry.id   e5245b3e082c00fed7a8244eeb5de0e3
#
_cell.length_a   1.000
_cell.length_b   1.000
_cell.length_c   1.000
_cell.angle_alpha   90.00
_cell.angle_beta   90.00
_cell.angle_gamma   90.00
#
_symmetry.space_group_name_H-M   'P 1'
#
loop_
_entity.id
_entity.type
_entity.pdbx_description
1 polymer ?
#
loop_
_entity_poly.entity_id
_entity_poly.type
_entity_poly.pdbx_seq_one_letter_code
_entity_poly.pdbx_strand_id
1 'polypeptide(L)'
;MPVGGSSSAIRPARAEDASFIACNILASQRGPLPRGWFDIALGWDEPQCLAFVEKLATAQARSWWHVSNFIVAEVDDEPAASLCALPAAGTRTAVRAALEEVAGESGLGATDLMEIFRRGAYTANCWVQGGEGEWLIEHVATLPKYRGRGLVQALIGHAVAAGRKAGFAQASISFLIGNQVAERSYAKAGFVFAEEKRDPAFEALTGSPGFRRFVRAI
;
A
#
# COMPACT_ATOMS: atom_id res chain seq x y z
N MET A 1 3.41 -18.13 -37.20
CA MET A 1 3.16 -18.48 -35.80
C MET A 1 2.51 -17.30 -35.14
N PRO A 2 1.24 -17.36 -34.70
CA PRO A 2 0.68 -16.26 -33.91
C PRO A 2 1.47 -16.20 -32.60
N VAL A 3 2.05 -15.06 -32.31
CA VAL A 3 2.66 -14.74 -31.02
C VAL A 3 1.51 -14.75 -30.03
N GLY A 4 1.46 -15.74 -29.14
CA GLY A 4 0.44 -15.85 -28.12
C GLY A 4 0.39 -14.55 -27.31
N GLY A 5 -0.71 -13.82 -27.40
CA GLY A 5 -0.94 -12.63 -26.61
C GLY A 5 -0.95 -13.04 -25.14
N SER A 6 -0.07 -12.42 -24.34
CA SER A 6 -0.05 -12.59 -22.89
C SER A 6 -1.44 -12.26 -22.34
N SER A 7 -2.07 -13.21 -21.64
CA SER A 7 -3.36 -12.98 -21.00
C SER A 7 -3.15 -12.16 -19.73
N SER A 8 -4.03 -11.17 -19.49
CA SER A 8 -4.03 -10.43 -18.23
C SER A 8 -5.44 -10.43 -17.63
N ALA A 9 -5.54 -10.71 -16.34
CA ALA A 9 -6.78 -10.71 -15.59
C ALA A 9 -6.65 -9.87 -14.32
N ILE A 10 -7.77 -9.30 -13.85
CA ILE A 10 -7.84 -8.64 -12.54
C ILE A 10 -8.86 -9.38 -11.69
N ARG A 11 -8.47 -9.72 -10.46
CA ARG A 11 -9.32 -10.40 -9.50
C ARG A 11 -9.11 -9.88 -8.07
N PRO A 12 -10.05 -10.09 -7.15
CA PRO A 12 -9.81 -9.94 -5.73
C PRO A 12 -8.63 -10.83 -5.29
N ALA A 13 -7.83 -10.36 -4.33
CA ALA A 13 -6.80 -11.18 -3.72
C ALA A 13 -7.44 -12.28 -2.85
N ARG A 14 -6.71 -13.38 -2.69
CA ARG A 14 -7.09 -14.56 -1.91
C ARG A 14 -6.07 -14.80 -0.81
N ALA A 15 -6.35 -15.69 0.13
CA ALA A 15 -5.43 -16.02 1.21
C ALA A 15 -4.07 -16.54 0.70
N GLU A 16 -4.07 -17.30 -0.39
CA GLU A 16 -2.85 -17.80 -1.04
C GLU A 16 -1.97 -16.70 -1.65
N ASP A 17 -2.50 -15.49 -1.85
CA ASP A 17 -1.71 -14.36 -2.34
C ASP A 17 -0.94 -13.64 -1.20
N ALA A 18 -1.04 -14.08 0.06
CA ALA A 18 -0.51 -13.35 1.22
C ALA A 18 0.99 -13.01 1.09
N SER A 19 1.82 -13.98 0.68
CA SER A 19 3.26 -13.74 0.46
C SER A 19 3.52 -12.74 -0.65
N PHE A 20 2.78 -12.80 -1.77
CA PHE A 20 2.86 -11.83 -2.85
C PHE A 20 2.44 -10.43 -2.40
N ILE A 21 1.34 -10.34 -1.65
CA ILE A 21 0.85 -9.07 -1.08
C ILE A 21 1.86 -8.50 -0.09
N ALA A 22 2.47 -9.31 0.76
CA ALA A 22 3.52 -8.87 1.68
C ALA A 22 4.72 -8.25 0.93
N CYS A 23 5.20 -8.90 -0.12
CA CYS A 23 6.24 -8.33 -0.99
C CYS A 23 5.82 -6.97 -1.57
N ASN A 24 4.59 -6.86 -2.05
CA ASN A 24 4.08 -5.62 -2.65
C ASN A 24 3.86 -4.51 -1.62
N ILE A 25 3.42 -4.83 -0.40
CA ILE A 25 3.32 -3.86 0.70
C ILE A 25 4.70 -3.26 1.00
N LEU A 26 5.72 -4.10 1.22
CA LEU A 26 7.08 -3.61 1.48
C LEU A 26 7.61 -2.77 0.31
N ALA A 27 7.46 -3.25 -0.91
CA ALA A 27 7.92 -2.53 -2.11
C ALA A 27 7.22 -1.17 -2.27
N SER A 28 5.91 -1.09 -2.03
CA SER A 28 5.14 0.15 -2.13
C SER A 28 5.53 1.17 -1.07
N GLN A 29 5.79 0.74 0.15
CA GLN A 29 6.20 1.61 1.25
C GLN A 29 7.63 2.12 1.11
N ARG A 30 8.50 1.32 0.52
CA ARG A 30 9.86 1.77 0.15
C ARG A 30 9.80 2.78 -0.99
N GLY A 31 8.96 2.54 -2.01
CA GLY A 31 8.93 3.35 -3.22
C GLY A 31 10.33 3.44 -3.85
N PRO A 32 10.91 4.66 -4.01
CA PRO A 32 12.28 4.82 -4.49
C PRO A 32 13.36 4.74 -3.38
N LEU A 33 12.96 4.61 -2.12
CA LEU A 33 13.85 4.65 -0.97
C LEU A 33 14.37 3.24 -0.63
N PRO A 34 15.52 3.13 0.03
CA PRO A 34 16.07 1.84 0.46
C PRO A 34 15.26 1.19 1.60
N ARG A 35 14.52 2.00 2.39
CA ARG A 35 13.76 1.55 3.56
C ARG A 35 12.38 2.19 3.60
N GLY A 36 11.35 1.39 3.86
CA GLY A 36 9.98 1.82 4.10
C GLY A 36 9.60 1.80 5.58
N TRP A 37 8.31 1.96 5.86
CA TRP A 37 7.81 2.02 7.23
C TRP A 37 8.12 0.75 8.04
N PHE A 38 7.90 -0.43 7.47
CA PHE A 38 8.17 -1.69 8.17
C PHE A 38 9.66 -1.88 8.45
N ASP A 39 10.55 -1.55 7.50
CA ASP A 39 11.99 -1.66 7.67
C ASP A 39 12.49 -0.80 8.85
N ILE A 40 11.88 0.37 9.05
CA ILE A 40 12.25 1.32 10.11
C ILE A 40 11.56 0.95 11.43
N ALA A 41 10.26 0.69 11.41
CA ALA A 41 9.48 0.43 12.60
C ALA A 41 9.86 -0.89 13.28
N LEU A 42 10.06 -1.95 12.50
CA LEU A 42 10.49 -3.24 13.01
C LEU A 42 12.00 -3.24 13.29
N GLY A 43 12.80 -2.66 12.41
CA GLY A 43 14.26 -2.67 12.53
C GLY A 43 14.87 -4.06 12.27
N TRP A 44 14.14 -4.91 11.56
CA TRP A 44 14.51 -6.29 11.23
C TRP A 44 15.05 -6.40 9.81
N ASP A 45 15.59 -7.57 9.48
CA ASP A 45 15.94 -7.89 8.10
C ASP A 45 14.71 -8.11 7.20
N GLU A 46 14.93 -8.16 5.90
CA GLU A 46 13.83 -8.29 4.93
C GLU A 46 13.04 -9.60 5.08
N PRO A 47 13.63 -10.79 5.28
CA PRO A 47 12.88 -12.01 5.53
C PRO A 47 11.97 -11.93 6.75
N GLN A 48 12.44 -11.33 7.84
CA GLN A 48 11.65 -11.15 9.07
C GLN A 48 10.50 -10.15 8.85
N CYS A 49 10.77 -9.04 8.14
CA CYS A 49 9.73 -8.07 7.76
C CYS A 49 8.66 -8.72 6.87
N LEU A 50 9.07 -9.53 5.87
CA LEU A 50 8.15 -10.25 4.99
C LEU A 50 7.25 -11.19 5.78
N ALA A 51 7.82 -12.02 6.66
CA ALA A 51 7.06 -12.96 7.47
C ALA A 51 6.03 -12.26 8.39
N PHE A 52 6.39 -11.11 8.96
CA PHE A 52 5.49 -10.32 9.78
C PHE A 52 4.35 -9.70 8.96
N VAL A 53 4.66 -9.12 7.79
CA VAL A 53 3.66 -8.51 6.90
C VAL A 53 2.75 -9.58 6.28
N GLU A 54 3.25 -10.78 6.01
CA GLU A 54 2.43 -11.90 5.55
C GLU A 54 1.38 -12.30 6.60
N LYS A 55 1.74 -12.33 7.88
CA LYS A 55 0.76 -12.52 8.97
C LYS A 55 -0.26 -11.38 9.01
N LEU A 56 0.16 -10.11 8.86
CA LEU A 56 -0.76 -8.98 8.79
C LEU A 56 -1.74 -9.09 7.61
N ALA A 57 -1.31 -9.68 6.50
CA ALA A 57 -2.17 -9.90 5.34
C ALA A 57 -3.26 -10.95 5.58
N THR A 58 -3.15 -11.77 6.61
CA THR A 58 -4.12 -12.83 6.98
C THR A 58 -4.68 -12.69 8.41
N ALA A 59 -4.37 -11.60 9.12
CA ALA A 59 -4.81 -11.35 10.49
C ALA A 59 -6.34 -11.30 10.62
N GLN A 60 -6.87 -11.68 11.77
CA GLN A 60 -8.31 -11.56 12.08
C GLN A 60 -8.74 -10.09 12.07
N ALA A 61 -7.91 -9.21 12.61
CA ALA A 61 -8.09 -7.76 12.53
C ALA A 61 -7.78 -7.27 11.12
N ARG A 62 -8.82 -7.12 10.30
CA ARG A 62 -8.73 -6.74 8.88
C ARG A 62 -8.33 -5.28 8.71
N SER A 63 -7.04 -5.00 8.79
CA SER A 63 -6.47 -3.69 8.47
C SER A 63 -6.37 -3.47 6.95
N TRP A 64 -5.88 -2.32 6.54
CA TRP A 64 -5.57 -2.06 5.11
C TRP A 64 -4.53 -3.02 4.52
N TRP A 65 -3.75 -3.74 5.34
CA TRP A 65 -2.81 -4.77 4.89
C TRP A 65 -3.45 -6.12 4.62
N HIS A 66 -4.69 -6.33 5.07
CA HIS A 66 -5.37 -7.62 4.92
C HIS A 66 -5.72 -7.90 3.44
N VAL A 67 -5.51 -9.14 2.97
CA VAL A 67 -5.72 -9.56 1.57
C VAL A 67 -7.09 -9.19 1.03
N SER A 68 -8.14 -9.19 1.86
CA SER A 68 -9.51 -8.84 1.43
C SER A 68 -9.67 -7.42 0.89
N ASN A 69 -8.70 -6.53 1.13
CA ASN A 69 -8.70 -5.16 0.62
C ASN A 69 -7.89 -5.02 -0.67
N PHE A 70 -7.29 -6.10 -1.16
CA PHE A 70 -6.43 -6.06 -2.34
C PHE A 70 -7.14 -6.60 -3.59
N ILE A 71 -6.76 -6.03 -4.72
CA ILE A 71 -6.98 -6.61 -6.04
C ILE A 71 -5.63 -6.92 -6.68
N VAL A 72 -5.58 -8.02 -7.43
CA VAL A 72 -4.38 -8.53 -8.08
C VAL A 72 -4.58 -8.52 -9.58
N ALA A 73 -3.59 -8.03 -10.30
CA ALA A 73 -3.46 -8.22 -11.73
C ALA A 73 -2.54 -9.41 -11.99
N GLU A 74 -3.02 -10.35 -12.76
CA GLU A 74 -2.27 -11.53 -13.20
C GLU A 74 -1.80 -11.35 -14.64
N VAL A 75 -0.68 -11.98 -14.95
CA VAL A 75 -0.16 -12.13 -16.31
C VAL A 75 0.22 -13.60 -16.48
N ASP A 76 -0.42 -14.29 -17.43
CA ASP A 76 -0.23 -15.70 -17.67
C ASP A 76 -0.42 -16.56 -16.39
N ASP A 77 -1.51 -16.26 -15.66
CA ASP A 77 -1.94 -16.87 -14.39
C ASP A 77 -0.98 -16.65 -13.19
N GLU A 78 0.03 -15.78 -13.33
CA GLU A 78 0.93 -15.40 -12.24
C GLU A 78 0.58 -14.01 -11.68
N PRO A 79 0.51 -13.81 -10.34
CA PRO A 79 0.37 -12.51 -9.74
C PRO A 79 1.50 -11.55 -10.16
N ALA A 80 1.15 -10.39 -10.71
CA ALA A 80 2.10 -9.47 -11.34
C ALA A 80 2.12 -8.08 -10.70
N ALA A 81 0.96 -7.59 -10.28
CA ALA A 81 0.78 -6.30 -9.63
C ALA A 81 -0.41 -6.36 -8.66
N SER A 82 -0.43 -5.49 -7.67
CA SER A 82 -1.59 -5.33 -6.79
C SER A 82 -1.73 -3.90 -6.30
N LEU A 83 -2.90 -3.58 -5.80
CA LEU A 83 -3.16 -2.42 -4.96
C LEU A 83 -4.22 -2.76 -3.90
N CYS A 84 -4.19 -2.01 -2.81
CA CYS A 84 -5.22 -1.99 -1.78
C CYS A 84 -6.25 -0.91 -2.12
N ALA A 85 -7.55 -1.20 -1.93
CA ALA A 85 -8.62 -0.23 -2.15
C ALA A 85 -9.73 -0.44 -1.10
N LEU A 86 -10.03 0.62 -0.30
CA LEU A 86 -10.96 0.54 0.82
C LEU A 86 -11.49 1.93 1.24
N PRO A 87 -12.60 1.98 2.04
CA PRO A 87 -13.01 3.21 2.70
C PRO A 87 -11.94 3.76 3.64
N ALA A 88 -11.78 5.08 3.71
CA ALA A 88 -10.86 5.74 4.65
C ALA A 88 -11.28 5.57 6.11
N ALA A 89 -12.58 5.48 6.37
CA ALA A 89 -13.13 5.37 7.72
C ALA A 89 -12.64 4.10 8.44
N GLY A 90 -12.23 4.24 9.70
CA GLY A 90 -11.84 3.11 10.56
C GLY A 90 -10.44 2.52 10.33
N THR A 91 -9.70 2.98 9.32
CA THR A 91 -8.40 2.40 8.96
C THR A 91 -7.37 2.42 10.10
N ARG A 92 -7.30 3.49 10.89
CA ARG A 92 -6.34 3.61 12.01
C ARG A 92 -6.58 2.60 13.12
N THR A 93 -7.83 2.39 13.50
CA THR A 93 -8.20 1.43 14.55
C THR A 93 -7.85 0.01 14.12
N ALA A 94 -8.19 -0.36 12.88
CA ALA A 94 -7.89 -1.67 12.33
C ALA A 94 -6.38 -1.93 12.21
N VAL A 95 -5.59 -0.91 11.84
CA VAL A 95 -4.12 -1.02 11.78
C VAL A 95 -3.52 -1.34 13.15
N ARG A 96 -3.97 -0.64 14.18
CA ARG A 96 -3.49 -0.89 15.54
C ARG A 96 -3.82 -2.30 16.01
N ALA A 97 -5.07 -2.72 15.85
CA ALA A 97 -5.53 -4.05 16.24
C ALA A 97 -4.75 -5.17 15.52
N ALA A 98 -4.50 -5.02 14.22
CA ALA A 98 -3.72 -6.00 13.47
C ALA A 98 -2.26 -6.08 13.93
N LEU A 99 -1.63 -4.94 14.26
CA LEU A 99 -0.27 -4.94 14.80
C LEU A 99 -0.21 -5.59 16.18
N GLU A 100 -1.19 -5.35 17.05
CA GLU A 100 -1.29 -5.96 18.37
C GLU A 100 -1.46 -7.49 18.27
N GLU A 101 -2.35 -7.96 17.39
CA GLU A 101 -2.60 -9.38 17.14
C GLU A 101 -1.33 -10.08 16.63
N VAL A 102 -0.75 -9.59 15.53
CA VAL A 102 0.41 -10.25 14.90
C VAL A 102 1.67 -10.14 15.75
N ALA A 103 1.84 -9.07 16.54
CA ALA A 103 2.91 -8.98 17.51
C ALA A 103 2.79 -10.09 18.57
N GLY A 104 1.60 -10.28 19.13
CA GLY A 104 1.34 -11.36 20.10
C GLY A 104 1.60 -12.75 19.52
N GLU A 105 1.11 -13.04 18.30
CA GLU A 105 1.36 -14.30 17.58
C GLU A 105 2.84 -14.52 17.23
N SER A 106 3.60 -13.44 17.13
CA SER A 106 5.05 -13.48 16.87
C SER A 106 5.90 -13.53 18.15
N GLY A 107 5.26 -13.65 19.32
CA GLY A 107 5.95 -13.71 20.60
C GLY A 107 6.51 -12.35 21.08
N LEU A 108 6.05 -11.25 20.51
CA LEU A 108 6.46 -9.90 20.91
C LEU A 108 5.65 -9.43 22.11
N GLY A 109 6.34 -8.88 23.10
CA GLY A 109 5.71 -8.31 24.28
C GLY A 109 5.24 -6.87 24.09
N ALA A 110 4.55 -6.33 25.10
CA ALA A 110 4.07 -4.94 25.09
C ALA A 110 5.20 -3.92 24.87
N THR A 111 6.39 -4.17 25.41
CA THR A 111 7.58 -3.30 25.25
C THR A 111 8.03 -3.28 23.79
N ASP A 112 8.06 -4.43 23.11
CA ASP A 112 8.44 -4.52 21.70
C ASP A 112 7.45 -3.77 20.81
N LEU A 113 6.16 -3.94 21.09
CA LEU A 113 5.09 -3.26 20.37
C LEU A 113 5.16 -1.73 20.56
N MET A 114 5.41 -1.27 21.78
CA MET A 114 5.63 0.17 22.05
C MET A 114 6.84 0.70 21.27
N GLU A 115 7.91 -0.07 21.17
CA GLU A 115 9.09 0.33 20.41
C GLU A 115 8.81 0.40 18.89
N ILE A 116 8.02 -0.54 18.36
CA ILE A 116 7.54 -0.50 16.97
C ILE A 116 6.75 0.78 16.71
N PHE A 117 5.79 1.12 17.58
CA PHE A 117 5.02 2.36 17.45
C PHE A 117 5.91 3.60 17.58
N ARG A 118 6.85 3.62 18.51
CA ARG A 118 7.79 4.74 18.69
C ARG A 118 8.65 4.96 17.44
N ARG A 119 9.22 3.89 16.89
CA ARG A 119 10.00 3.97 15.65
C ARG A 119 9.14 4.35 14.45
N GLY A 120 7.93 3.81 14.35
CA GLY A 120 7.00 4.09 13.24
C GLY A 120 6.40 5.50 13.28
N ALA A 121 6.48 6.20 14.40
CA ALA A 121 5.90 7.54 14.57
C ALA A 121 6.59 8.65 13.75
N TYR A 122 7.71 8.37 13.13
CA TYR A 122 8.44 9.35 12.29
C TYR A 122 7.62 9.88 11.11
N THR A 123 6.55 9.18 10.71
CA THR A 123 5.64 9.63 9.65
C THR A 123 4.57 10.61 10.14
N ALA A 124 4.36 10.75 11.46
CA ALA A 124 3.19 11.41 12.03
C ALA A 124 3.00 12.88 11.57
N ASN A 125 4.10 13.63 11.41
CA ASN A 125 4.04 15.05 11.03
C ASN A 125 3.84 15.28 9.54
N CYS A 126 4.19 14.32 8.69
CA CYS A 126 4.11 14.47 7.24
C CYS A 126 3.11 13.52 6.56
N TRP A 127 2.46 12.65 7.31
CA TRP A 127 1.44 11.77 6.76
C TRP A 127 0.23 12.57 6.26
N VAL A 128 -0.16 12.31 5.01
CA VAL A 128 -1.38 12.85 4.39
C VAL A 128 -2.38 11.72 4.24
N GLN A 129 -3.53 11.87 4.88
CA GLN A 129 -4.58 10.84 4.86
C GLN A 129 -5.84 11.39 4.20
N GLY A 130 -6.54 10.55 3.44
CA GLY A 130 -7.85 10.88 2.90
C GLY A 130 -8.88 11.18 3.99
N GLY A 131 -9.87 12.00 3.68
CA GLY A 131 -11.03 12.27 4.53
C GLY A 131 -11.92 11.04 4.71
N GLU A 132 -12.74 11.01 5.76
CA GLU A 132 -13.60 9.85 6.08
C GLU A 132 -14.53 9.43 4.93
N GLY A 133 -14.93 10.37 4.06
CA GLY A 133 -15.78 10.12 2.90
C GLY A 133 -15.03 9.70 1.63
N GLU A 134 -13.75 9.38 1.70
CA GLU A 134 -12.93 9.03 0.54
C GLU A 134 -12.71 7.53 0.39
N TRP A 135 -12.54 7.10 -0.86
CA TRP A 135 -12.07 5.78 -1.26
C TRP A 135 -10.56 5.82 -1.38
N LEU A 136 -9.86 5.13 -0.48
CA LEU A 136 -8.40 5.08 -0.49
C LEU A 136 -7.89 4.05 -1.50
N ILE A 137 -6.82 4.41 -2.21
CA ILE A 137 -6.00 3.51 -3.00
C ILE A 137 -4.59 3.56 -2.42
N GLU A 138 -4.11 2.41 -1.95
CA GLU A 138 -2.84 2.29 -1.21
C GLU A 138 -2.04 1.07 -1.70
N HIS A 139 -0.79 0.98 -1.30
CA HIS A 139 0.08 -0.18 -1.54
C HIS A 139 0.14 -0.63 -3.01
N VAL A 140 0.23 0.35 -3.93
CA VAL A 140 0.33 0.07 -5.37
C VAL A 140 1.73 -0.41 -5.72
N ALA A 141 1.87 -1.63 -6.18
CA ALA A 141 3.15 -2.18 -6.61
C ALA A 141 3.01 -3.12 -7.82
N THR A 142 4.08 -3.21 -8.59
CA THR A 142 4.21 -4.13 -9.72
C THR A 142 5.58 -4.81 -9.64
N LEU A 143 5.60 -6.13 -9.74
CA LEU A 143 6.84 -6.89 -9.80
C LEU A 143 7.72 -6.39 -10.96
N PRO A 144 9.05 -6.28 -10.77
CA PRO A 144 9.96 -5.69 -11.76
C PRO A 144 9.79 -6.25 -13.18
N LYS A 145 9.65 -7.59 -13.31
CA LYS A 145 9.50 -8.28 -14.60
C LYS A 145 8.23 -7.93 -15.38
N TYR A 146 7.23 -7.32 -14.73
CA TYR A 146 5.93 -6.97 -15.33
C TYR A 146 5.71 -5.45 -15.48
N ARG A 147 6.68 -4.62 -15.13
CA ARG A 147 6.59 -3.17 -15.28
C ARG A 147 6.41 -2.76 -16.75
N GLY A 148 5.82 -1.58 -16.98
CA GLY A 148 5.60 -1.04 -18.32
C GLY A 148 4.42 -1.65 -19.10
N ARG A 149 3.70 -2.62 -18.54
CA ARG A 149 2.56 -3.31 -19.20
C ARG A 149 1.19 -2.69 -18.93
N GLY A 150 1.12 -1.53 -18.28
CA GLY A 150 -0.15 -0.84 -18.00
C GLY A 150 -0.96 -1.42 -16.84
N LEU A 151 -0.43 -2.39 -16.07
CA LEU A 151 -1.16 -3.08 -15.01
C LEU A 151 -1.67 -2.14 -13.91
N VAL A 152 -0.87 -1.14 -13.51
CA VAL A 152 -1.28 -0.13 -12.52
C VAL A 152 -2.49 0.66 -13.01
N GLN A 153 -2.53 1.04 -14.29
CA GLN A 153 -3.66 1.77 -14.86
C GLN A 153 -4.95 0.93 -14.83
N ALA A 154 -4.84 -0.34 -15.18
CA ALA A 154 -5.96 -1.27 -15.16
C ALA A 154 -6.47 -1.51 -13.73
N LEU A 155 -5.57 -1.74 -12.76
CA LEU A 155 -5.89 -1.88 -11.34
C LEU A 155 -6.58 -0.64 -10.77
N ILE A 156 -6.04 0.56 -11.03
CA ILE A 156 -6.64 1.83 -10.59
C ILE A 156 -8.04 2.00 -11.20
N GLY A 157 -8.22 1.69 -12.48
CA GLY A 157 -9.53 1.72 -13.13
C GLY A 157 -10.55 0.83 -12.42
N HIS A 158 -10.12 -0.38 -12.03
CA HIS A 158 -10.96 -1.34 -11.27
C HIS A 158 -11.30 -0.82 -9.87
N ALA A 159 -10.31 -0.31 -9.14
CA ALA A 159 -10.49 0.27 -7.80
C ALA A 159 -11.44 1.47 -7.80
N VAL A 160 -11.29 2.37 -8.78
CA VAL A 160 -12.17 3.54 -8.96
C VAL A 160 -13.61 3.11 -9.26
N ALA A 161 -13.80 2.11 -10.12
CA ALA A 161 -15.13 1.57 -10.40
C ALA A 161 -15.78 0.94 -9.16
N ALA A 162 -14.98 0.25 -8.33
CA ALA A 162 -15.44 -0.33 -7.07
C ALA A 162 -15.85 0.77 -6.06
N GLY A 163 -15.05 1.83 -5.90
CA GLY A 163 -15.36 2.97 -5.04
C GLY A 163 -16.65 3.68 -5.45
N ARG A 164 -16.83 3.93 -6.76
CA ARG A 164 -18.06 4.50 -7.29
C ARG A 164 -19.28 3.61 -7.01
N LYS A 165 -19.15 2.30 -7.22
CA LYS A 165 -20.22 1.33 -6.92
C LYS A 165 -20.56 1.30 -5.43
N ALA A 166 -19.58 1.55 -4.56
CA ALA A 166 -19.77 1.65 -3.11
C ALA A 166 -20.33 3.01 -2.66
N GLY A 167 -20.57 3.96 -3.59
CA GLY A 167 -21.19 5.25 -3.29
C GLY A 167 -20.22 6.36 -2.92
N PHE A 168 -18.92 6.18 -3.12
CA PHE A 168 -17.93 7.23 -2.89
C PHE A 168 -17.89 8.21 -4.06
N ALA A 169 -17.77 9.52 -3.75
CA ALA A 169 -17.65 10.58 -4.75
C ALA A 169 -16.20 10.92 -5.10
N GLN A 170 -15.25 10.51 -4.27
CA GLN A 170 -13.83 10.83 -4.40
C GLN A 170 -12.94 9.65 -4.03
N ALA A 171 -11.92 9.39 -4.83
CA ALA A 171 -10.81 8.52 -4.49
C ALA A 171 -9.57 9.35 -4.18
N SER A 172 -8.71 8.84 -3.28
CA SER A 172 -7.42 9.44 -2.96
C SER A 172 -6.30 8.41 -2.98
N ILE A 173 -5.09 8.90 -3.27
CA ILE A 173 -3.87 8.10 -3.30
C ILE A 173 -2.71 8.95 -2.78
N SER A 174 -1.88 8.37 -1.90
CA SER A 174 -0.75 9.06 -1.29
C SER A 174 0.57 8.40 -1.67
N PHE A 175 1.62 9.20 -1.79
CA PHE A 175 2.96 8.73 -2.17
C PHE A 175 4.05 9.68 -1.68
N LEU A 176 5.28 9.18 -1.63
CA LEU A 176 6.46 9.96 -1.22
C LEU A 176 6.75 11.08 -2.21
N ILE A 177 7.02 12.28 -1.71
CA ILE A 177 7.53 13.39 -2.51
C ILE A 177 8.85 12.96 -3.15
N GLY A 178 8.98 13.17 -4.47
CA GLY A 178 10.13 12.71 -5.25
C GLY A 178 9.92 11.36 -5.95
N ASN A 179 8.85 10.61 -5.65
CA ASN A 179 8.49 9.40 -6.39
C ASN A 179 7.83 9.76 -7.74
N GLN A 180 8.65 10.20 -8.70
CA GLN A 180 8.19 10.63 -10.02
C GLN A 180 7.48 9.53 -10.82
N VAL A 181 7.80 8.26 -10.57
CA VAL A 181 7.15 7.12 -11.24
C VAL A 181 5.70 7.01 -10.79
N ALA A 182 5.45 7.06 -9.49
CA ALA A 182 4.11 7.07 -8.91
C ALA A 182 3.33 8.31 -9.36
N GLU A 183 3.92 9.50 -9.27
CA GLU A 183 3.29 10.76 -9.65
C GLU A 183 2.79 10.74 -11.10
N ARG A 184 3.65 10.36 -12.05
CA ARG A 184 3.25 10.24 -13.48
C ARG A 184 2.18 9.19 -13.68
N SER A 185 2.27 8.06 -12.98
CA SER A 185 1.29 6.97 -13.09
C SER A 185 -0.09 7.41 -12.59
N TYR A 186 -0.16 8.11 -11.46
CA TYR A 186 -1.41 8.55 -10.88
C TYR A 186 -2.03 9.73 -11.64
N ALA A 187 -1.21 10.68 -12.10
CA ALA A 187 -1.67 11.74 -13.01
C ALA A 187 -2.27 11.17 -14.30
N LYS A 188 -1.63 10.16 -14.91
CA LYS A 188 -2.17 9.45 -16.08
C LYS A 188 -3.49 8.75 -15.78
N ALA A 189 -3.72 8.31 -14.54
CA ALA A 189 -4.99 7.74 -14.10
C ALA A 189 -6.04 8.80 -13.75
N GLY A 190 -5.79 10.08 -13.99
CA GLY A 190 -6.73 11.18 -13.76
C GLY A 190 -6.77 11.70 -12.34
N PHE A 191 -5.79 11.35 -11.49
CA PHE A 191 -5.63 11.97 -10.19
C PHE A 191 -4.92 13.32 -10.30
N VAL A 192 -5.33 14.29 -9.49
CA VAL A 192 -4.76 15.62 -9.43
C VAL A 192 -4.23 15.92 -8.02
N PHE A 193 -3.24 16.81 -7.94
CA PHE A 193 -2.68 17.26 -6.68
C PHE A 193 -3.76 17.83 -5.75
N ALA A 194 -3.73 17.43 -4.49
CA ALA A 194 -4.61 17.95 -3.44
C ALA A 194 -3.84 18.63 -2.31
N GLU A 195 -2.84 17.94 -1.76
CA GLU A 195 -2.01 18.47 -0.67
C GLU A 195 -0.66 17.76 -0.59
N GLU A 196 0.29 18.39 0.11
CA GLU A 196 1.51 17.73 0.56
C GLU A 196 1.87 18.19 1.97
N LYS A 197 2.54 17.31 2.71
CA LYS A 197 3.13 17.63 4.01
C LYS A 197 4.59 17.25 4.02
N ARG A 198 5.40 18.14 4.59
CA ARG A 198 6.86 17.98 4.68
C ARG A 198 7.28 18.00 6.15
N ASP A 199 8.30 17.23 6.46
CA ASP A 199 8.90 17.20 7.80
C ASP A 199 10.41 17.02 7.67
N PRO A 200 11.23 17.95 8.21
CA PRO A 200 12.69 17.85 8.12
C PRO A 200 13.27 16.61 8.81
N ALA A 201 12.63 16.12 9.89
CA ALA A 201 13.09 14.92 10.58
C ALA A 201 12.81 13.67 9.74
N PHE A 202 11.66 13.64 9.04
CA PHE A 202 11.34 12.60 8.08
C PHE A 202 12.35 12.59 6.92
N GLU A 203 12.67 13.76 6.37
CA GLU A 203 13.64 13.90 5.27
C GLU A 203 15.04 13.45 5.69
N ALA A 204 15.51 13.85 6.87
CA ALA A 204 16.80 13.41 7.41
C ALA A 204 16.90 11.89 7.60
N LEU A 205 15.78 11.24 7.96
CA LEU A 205 15.75 9.79 8.19
C LEU A 205 15.61 8.99 6.89
N THR A 206 14.86 9.48 5.92
CA THR A 206 14.43 8.69 4.75
C THR A 206 15.01 9.16 3.43
N GLY A 207 15.39 10.44 3.33
CA GLY A 207 15.80 11.09 2.09
C GLY A 207 14.63 11.64 1.25
N SER A 208 13.36 11.44 1.67
CA SER A 208 12.20 12.09 1.05
C SER A 208 11.69 13.24 1.91
N PRO A 209 11.29 14.39 1.33
CA PRO A 209 10.77 15.52 2.12
C PRO A 209 9.44 15.23 2.85
N GLY A 210 8.71 14.18 2.49
CA GLY A 210 7.41 13.87 3.06
C GLY A 210 6.48 13.18 2.09
N PHE A 211 5.17 13.40 2.26
CA PHE A 211 4.13 12.77 1.44
C PHE A 211 3.32 13.80 0.65
N ARG A 212 2.82 13.34 -0.49
CA ARG A 212 1.91 14.05 -1.38
C ARG A 212 0.66 13.23 -1.58
N ARG A 213 -0.51 13.89 -1.57
CA ARG A 213 -1.80 13.27 -1.83
C ARG A 213 -2.40 13.82 -3.11
N PHE A 214 -2.86 12.90 -3.95
CA PHE A 214 -3.65 13.19 -5.13
C PHE A 214 -5.07 12.68 -4.94
N VAL A 215 -6.03 13.33 -5.58
CA VAL A 215 -7.45 12.99 -5.54
C VAL A 215 -8.03 12.90 -6.93
N ARG A 216 -9.12 12.13 -7.06
CA ARG A 216 -9.89 11.99 -8.27
C ARG A 216 -11.37 11.89 -7.94
N ALA A 217 -12.23 12.69 -8.58
CA ALA A 217 -13.68 12.49 -8.56
C ALA A 217 -14.05 11.15 -9.23
N ILE A 218 -14.98 10.39 -8.64
CA ILE A 218 -15.37 9.06 -9.10
C ILE A 218 -16.88 8.83 -9.11
#